data_ebe46b95eb2225de716840fdfbcc0db9
#
_entry.id   ebe46b95eb2225de716840fdfbcc0db9
#
_cell.length_a   1.000
_cell.length_b   1.000
_cell.length_c   1.000
_cell.angle_alpha   90.00
_cell.angle_beta   90.00
_cell.angle_gamma   90.00
#
_symmetry.space_group_name_H-M   'P 1'
#
loop_
_entity.id
_entity.type
_entity.pdbx_description
1 polymer ?
#
loop_
_entity_poly.entity_id
_entity_poly.type
_entity_poly.pdbx_seq_one_letter_code
_entity_poly.pdbx_strand_id
1 'polypeptide(L)'
;QKQRVAIARALASDPQILLCDEATSALDPQTTSSILELLKDINQRFGITIVVITHQMAVVREICNQVAIMKDGQVVEHGRTIDIFNHPKSEVARELLQKDEGNATEPKTLKTADRIKNGTRIRIVYTENSAFEPVIANMILTFKEPVNILKAATKNVGGVAKGEMILELPKGSTNVAAMEKYLKERGLELEELSDNVNG
;
A
#
# COMPACT_ATOMS: atom_id res chain seq x y z
N GLN A 1 -28.06 -6.42 0.45
CA GLN A 1 -29.08 -6.26 -0.62
C GLN A 1 -29.51 -4.79 -0.80
N LYS A 2 -29.71 -4.01 0.27
CA LYS A 2 -30.14 -2.60 0.18
C LYS A 2 -29.19 -1.76 -0.71
N GLN A 3 -27.89 -1.95 -0.56
CA GLN A 3 -26.87 -1.23 -1.33
C GLN A 3 -26.93 -1.54 -2.84
N ARG A 4 -27.14 -2.81 -3.19
CA ARG A 4 -27.30 -3.22 -4.60
C ARG A 4 -28.54 -2.59 -5.25
N VAL A 5 -29.64 -2.49 -4.49
CA VAL A 5 -30.85 -1.82 -4.94
C VAL A 5 -30.63 -0.31 -5.13
N ALA A 6 -29.88 0.34 -4.22
CA ALA A 6 -29.54 1.76 -4.33
C ALA A 6 -28.70 2.02 -5.59
N ILE A 7 -27.70 1.20 -5.84
CA ILE A 7 -26.86 1.26 -7.05
C ILE A 7 -27.71 1.06 -8.32
N ALA A 8 -28.57 0.03 -8.35
CA ALA A 8 -29.44 -0.24 -9.50
C ALA A 8 -30.39 0.91 -9.78
N ARG A 9 -30.96 1.54 -8.73
CA ARG A 9 -31.82 2.73 -8.86
C ARG A 9 -31.06 3.92 -9.42
N ALA A 10 -29.81 4.15 -8.97
CA ALA A 10 -28.98 5.23 -9.51
C ALA A 10 -28.63 5.02 -11.00
N LEU A 11 -28.34 3.78 -11.38
CA LEU A 11 -28.06 3.41 -12.78
C LEU A 11 -29.27 3.52 -13.71
N ALA A 12 -30.49 3.40 -13.19
CA ALA A 12 -31.71 3.49 -13.99
C ALA A 12 -31.91 4.87 -14.68
N SER A 13 -31.20 5.90 -14.22
CA SER A 13 -31.19 7.23 -14.85
C SER A 13 -30.12 7.41 -15.94
N ASP A 14 -29.40 6.35 -16.32
CA ASP A 14 -28.30 6.36 -17.28
C ASP A 14 -27.23 7.44 -17.00
N PRO A 15 -26.62 7.44 -15.79
CA PRO A 15 -25.71 8.49 -15.39
C PRO A 15 -24.33 8.33 -16.06
N GLN A 16 -23.66 9.44 -16.35
CA GLN A 16 -22.26 9.46 -16.74
C GLN A 16 -21.33 9.38 -15.52
N ILE A 17 -21.81 9.81 -14.35
CA ILE A 17 -21.06 9.81 -13.08
C ILE A 17 -21.93 9.19 -12.00
N LEU A 18 -21.41 8.18 -11.31
CA LEU A 18 -22.03 7.57 -10.14
C LEU A 18 -21.29 8.05 -8.88
N LEU A 19 -22.01 8.70 -7.97
CA LEU A 19 -21.49 9.16 -6.69
C LEU A 19 -21.84 8.14 -5.59
N CYS A 20 -20.85 7.61 -4.91
CA CYS A 20 -20.98 6.64 -3.82
C CYS A 20 -20.46 7.27 -2.52
N ASP A 21 -21.36 7.71 -1.66
CA ASP A 21 -21.01 8.27 -0.36
C ASP A 21 -21.09 7.17 0.72
N GLU A 22 -19.95 6.87 1.33
CA GLU A 22 -19.78 5.85 2.38
C GLU A 22 -20.49 4.51 2.10
N ALA A 23 -20.52 4.08 0.83
CA ALA A 23 -21.30 2.94 0.36
C ALA A 23 -20.96 1.61 1.07
N THR A 24 -19.86 1.53 1.79
CA THR A 24 -19.36 0.31 2.46
C THR A 24 -19.16 0.46 3.97
N SER A 25 -19.41 1.64 4.56
CA SER A 25 -19.06 1.94 5.96
C SER A 25 -19.78 1.08 7.00
N ALA A 26 -20.98 0.58 6.68
CA ALA A 26 -21.81 -0.24 7.58
C ALA A 26 -21.92 -1.72 7.15
N LEU A 27 -21.01 -2.19 6.29
CA LEU A 27 -21.04 -3.55 5.74
C LEU A 27 -19.93 -4.41 6.37
N ASP A 28 -20.19 -5.70 6.45
CA ASP A 28 -19.17 -6.70 6.78
C ASP A 28 -18.15 -6.81 5.63
N PRO A 29 -16.93 -7.33 5.89
CA PRO A 29 -15.87 -7.39 4.88
C PRO A 29 -16.26 -8.15 3.59
N GLN A 30 -17.01 -9.24 3.72
CA GLN A 30 -17.40 -10.06 2.58
C GLN A 30 -18.41 -9.32 1.69
N THR A 31 -19.37 -8.65 2.30
CA THR A 31 -20.35 -7.82 1.59
C THR A 31 -19.67 -6.60 0.96
N THR A 32 -18.70 -5.98 1.65
CA THR A 32 -17.88 -4.89 1.12
C THR A 32 -17.19 -5.31 -0.17
N SER A 33 -16.41 -6.39 -0.17
CA SER A 33 -15.73 -6.89 -1.37
C SER A 33 -16.70 -7.15 -2.52
N SER A 34 -17.86 -7.72 -2.24
CA SER A 34 -18.90 -7.99 -3.26
C SER A 34 -19.51 -6.70 -3.86
N ILE A 35 -19.59 -5.62 -3.10
CA ILE A 35 -20.04 -4.30 -3.62
C ILE A 35 -18.93 -3.64 -4.43
N LEU A 36 -17.68 -3.74 -4.01
CA LEU A 36 -16.53 -3.18 -4.73
C LEU A 36 -16.33 -3.88 -6.09
N GLU A 37 -16.48 -5.20 -6.14
CA GLU A 37 -16.48 -5.97 -7.40
C GLU A 37 -17.61 -5.51 -8.32
N LEU A 38 -18.82 -5.32 -7.79
CA LEU A 38 -19.96 -4.82 -8.57
C LEU A 38 -19.67 -3.42 -9.15
N LEU A 39 -19.08 -2.51 -8.37
CA LEU A 39 -18.71 -1.18 -8.85
C LEU A 39 -17.65 -1.23 -9.95
N LYS A 40 -16.64 -2.10 -9.82
CA LYS A 40 -15.64 -2.33 -10.89
C LYS A 40 -16.30 -2.82 -12.18
N ASP A 41 -17.20 -3.80 -12.06
CA ASP A 41 -17.95 -4.36 -13.18
C ASP A 41 -18.79 -3.28 -13.91
N ILE A 42 -19.47 -2.45 -13.14
CA ILE A 42 -20.28 -1.32 -13.65
C ILE A 42 -19.39 -0.33 -14.40
N ASN A 43 -18.27 0.09 -13.81
CA ASN A 43 -17.32 1.00 -14.44
C ASN A 43 -16.80 0.45 -15.77
N GLN A 44 -16.41 -0.84 -15.80
CA GLN A 44 -15.86 -1.50 -17.00
C GLN A 44 -16.91 -1.69 -18.10
N ARG A 45 -18.11 -2.10 -17.73
CA ARG A 45 -19.18 -2.42 -18.72
C ARG A 45 -19.86 -1.18 -19.29
N PHE A 46 -20.07 -0.17 -18.46
CA PHE A 46 -20.83 1.03 -18.87
C PHE A 46 -19.93 2.24 -19.14
N GLY A 47 -18.62 2.18 -18.82
CA GLY A 47 -17.68 3.28 -19.03
C GLY A 47 -17.98 4.53 -18.20
N ILE A 48 -18.80 4.42 -17.14
CA ILE A 48 -19.18 5.55 -16.29
C ILE A 48 -18.08 5.86 -15.28
N THR A 49 -17.93 7.13 -14.93
CA THR A 49 -17.03 7.53 -13.86
C THR A 49 -17.67 7.25 -12.51
N ILE A 50 -16.93 6.59 -11.61
CA ILE A 50 -17.41 6.33 -10.24
C ILE A 50 -16.56 7.17 -9.27
N VAL A 51 -17.23 8.01 -8.48
CA VAL A 51 -16.63 8.80 -7.41
C VAL A 51 -17.03 8.17 -6.08
N VAL A 52 -16.04 7.73 -5.32
CA VAL A 52 -16.25 7.09 -4.01
C VAL A 52 -15.78 8.04 -2.92
N ILE A 53 -16.67 8.39 -1.99
CA ILE A 53 -16.34 9.13 -0.78
C ILE A 53 -16.21 8.11 0.35
N THR A 54 -15.05 8.04 0.98
CA THR A 54 -14.77 7.08 2.05
C THR A 54 -13.59 7.52 2.90
N HIS A 55 -13.60 7.11 4.15
CA HIS A 55 -12.44 7.19 5.05
C HIS A 55 -11.66 5.86 5.13
N GLN A 56 -12.11 4.82 4.42
CA GLN A 56 -11.49 3.49 4.42
C GLN A 56 -10.43 3.40 3.32
N MET A 57 -9.15 3.48 3.68
CA MET A 57 -8.04 3.44 2.72
C MET A 57 -7.96 2.10 1.98
N ALA A 58 -8.44 1.01 2.59
CA ALA A 58 -8.56 -0.29 1.94
C ALA A 58 -9.46 -0.23 0.70
N VAL A 59 -10.59 0.49 0.77
CA VAL A 59 -11.50 0.70 -0.38
C VAL A 59 -10.82 1.51 -1.46
N VAL A 60 -10.16 2.62 -1.10
CA VAL A 60 -9.42 3.46 -2.06
C VAL A 60 -8.36 2.64 -2.79
N ARG A 61 -7.60 1.85 -2.06
CA ARG A 61 -6.53 0.99 -2.61
C ARG A 61 -7.08 -0.06 -3.57
N GLU A 62 -8.26 -0.60 -3.28
CA GLU A 62 -8.82 -1.71 -4.03
C GLU A 62 -9.42 -1.30 -5.38
N ILE A 63 -10.12 -0.15 -5.45
CA ILE A 63 -10.89 0.18 -6.66
C ILE A 63 -10.58 1.55 -7.28
N CYS A 64 -9.88 2.46 -6.58
CA CYS A 64 -9.67 3.81 -7.09
C CYS A 64 -8.35 3.93 -7.86
N ASN A 65 -8.39 4.55 -9.05
CA ASN A 65 -7.21 4.87 -9.85
C ASN A 65 -6.62 6.23 -9.47
N GLN A 66 -7.49 7.16 -9.05
CA GLN A 66 -7.18 8.52 -8.62
C GLN A 66 -7.75 8.74 -7.22
N VAL A 67 -7.09 9.56 -6.43
CA VAL A 67 -7.55 9.94 -5.10
C VAL A 67 -7.36 11.44 -4.88
N ALA A 68 -8.30 12.04 -4.18
CA ALA A 68 -8.18 13.39 -3.63
C ALA A 68 -8.41 13.31 -2.12
N ILE A 69 -7.44 13.75 -1.34
CA ILE A 69 -7.51 13.80 0.11
C ILE A 69 -8.01 15.18 0.52
N MET A 70 -9.05 15.21 1.34
CA MET A 70 -9.68 16.44 1.79
C MET A 70 -9.51 16.63 3.29
N LYS A 71 -9.32 17.89 3.70
CA LYS A 71 -9.34 18.35 5.10
C LYS A 71 -10.02 19.71 5.15
N ASP A 72 -10.94 19.89 6.09
CA ASP A 72 -11.66 21.15 6.31
C ASP A 72 -12.28 21.75 5.03
N GLY A 73 -12.84 20.88 4.17
CA GLY A 73 -13.46 21.27 2.92
C GLY A 73 -12.51 21.61 1.77
N GLN A 74 -11.20 21.45 1.97
CA GLN A 74 -10.18 21.71 0.94
C GLN A 74 -9.47 20.43 0.52
N VAL A 75 -9.11 20.35 -0.77
CA VAL A 75 -8.26 19.28 -1.29
C VAL A 75 -6.81 19.58 -0.90
N VAL A 76 -6.22 18.77 -0.01
CA VAL A 76 -4.85 18.93 0.48
C VAL A 76 -3.83 18.14 -0.33
N GLU A 77 -4.28 17.06 -0.98
CA GLU A 77 -3.45 16.25 -1.87
C GLU A 77 -4.32 15.51 -2.88
N HIS A 78 -3.85 15.37 -4.13
CA HIS A 78 -4.52 14.56 -5.15
C HIS A 78 -3.50 13.96 -6.14
N GLY A 79 -3.86 12.85 -6.76
CA GLY A 79 -3.04 12.17 -7.74
C GLY A 79 -3.44 10.73 -7.95
N ARG A 80 -2.58 9.97 -8.67
CA ARG A 80 -2.78 8.52 -8.81
C ARG A 80 -2.71 7.86 -7.44
N THR A 81 -3.59 6.92 -7.20
CA THR A 81 -3.66 6.18 -5.93
C THR A 81 -2.30 5.59 -5.56
N ILE A 82 -1.63 4.98 -6.53
CA ILE A 82 -0.31 4.36 -6.30
C ILE A 82 0.75 5.37 -5.83
N ASP A 83 0.76 6.58 -6.39
CA ASP A 83 1.76 7.60 -6.05
C ASP A 83 1.54 8.12 -4.63
N ILE A 84 0.27 8.38 -4.25
CA ILE A 84 -0.06 8.88 -2.91
C ILE A 84 0.19 7.81 -1.83
N PHE A 85 -0.11 6.53 -2.13
CA PHE A 85 0.18 5.44 -1.20
C PHE A 85 1.67 5.15 -1.04
N ASN A 86 2.49 5.43 -2.08
CA ASN A 86 3.93 5.25 -2.02
C ASN A 86 4.64 6.45 -1.38
N HIS A 87 4.22 7.66 -1.75
CA HIS A 87 4.90 8.91 -1.44
C HIS A 87 3.90 9.98 -0.98
N PRO A 88 3.22 9.79 0.18
CA PRO A 88 2.30 10.78 0.72
C PRO A 88 3.05 12.07 1.05
N LYS A 89 2.62 13.19 0.48
CA LYS A 89 3.26 14.51 0.68
C LYS A 89 2.64 15.25 1.86
N SER A 90 1.31 15.22 1.98
CA SER A 90 0.60 15.89 3.06
C SER A 90 0.68 15.09 4.37
N GLU A 91 0.66 15.78 5.50
CA GLU A 91 0.59 15.17 6.82
C GLU A 91 -0.70 14.34 6.97
N VAL A 92 -1.82 14.86 6.45
CA VAL A 92 -3.12 14.18 6.47
C VAL A 92 -3.08 12.84 5.73
N ALA A 93 -2.41 12.80 4.56
CA ALA A 93 -2.24 11.54 3.83
C ALA A 93 -1.46 10.50 4.64
N ARG A 94 -0.37 10.93 5.28
CA ARG A 94 0.45 10.05 6.14
C ARG A 94 -0.36 9.51 7.32
N GLU A 95 -1.12 10.37 8.01
CA GLU A 95 -1.97 9.95 9.12
C GLU A 95 -3.05 8.93 8.70
N LEU A 96 -3.73 9.17 7.56
CA LEU A 96 -4.75 8.26 7.05
C LEU A 96 -4.17 6.89 6.68
N LEU A 97 -2.99 6.86 6.05
CA LEU A 97 -2.33 5.62 5.66
C LEU A 97 -1.78 4.86 6.87
N GLN A 98 -1.24 5.54 7.88
CA GLN A 98 -0.77 4.92 9.13
C GLN A 98 -1.92 4.28 9.92
N LYS A 99 -3.08 4.94 10.00
CA LYS A 99 -4.28 4.37 10.65
C LYS A 99 -4.76 3.09 9.95
N ASP A 100 -4.67 3.03 8.64
CA ASP A 100 -5.02 1.82 7.86
C ASP A 100 -4.02 0.68 8.12
N GLU A 101 -2.75 0.99 8.28
CA GLU A 101 -1.72 0.00 8.63
C GLU A 101 -1.84 -0.52 10.07
N GLY A 102 -2.28 0.31 11.01
CA GLY A 102 -2.56 -0.10 12.39
C GLY A 102 -3.77 -1.03 12.55
N ASN A 103 -4.68 -1.04 11.58
CA ASN A 103 -5.81 -1.99 11.53
C ASN A 103 -5.49 -3.29 10.78
N ALA A 104 -4.44 -3.33 9.95
CA ALA A 104 -3.86 -4.57 9.49
C ALA A 104 -3.13 -5.17 10.70
N THR A 105 -3.68 -6.25 11.27
CA THR A 105 -3.11 -6.99 12.40
C THR A 105 -1.60 -6.95 12.31
N GLU A 106 -0.97 -6.11 13.14
CA GLU A 106 0.50 -6.14 13.26
C GLU A 106 0.86 -7.60 13.53
N PRO A 107 1.75 -8.21 12.78
CA PRO A 107 2.35 -9.44 13.26
C PRO A 107 2.96 -9.04 14.62
N LYS A 108 2.35 -9.60 15.69
CA LYS A 108 2.82 -9.43 17.06
C LYS A 108 4.33 -9.44 17.01
N THR A 109 4.94 -8.33 17.39
CA THR A 109 6.39 -8.16 17.50
C THR A 109 7.02 -9.49 17.86
N LEU A 110 7.71 -10.09 16.92
CA LEU A 110 8.54 -11.26 17.19
C LEU A 110 9.44 -10.85 18.34
N LYS A 111 9.20 -11.49 19.49
CA LYS A 111 10.01 -11.27 20.68
C LYS A 111 11.47 -11.44 20.29
N THR A 112 12.21 -10.43 20.54
CA THR A 112 13.62 -10.14 20.33
C THR A 112 14.55 -11.27 20.80
N ALA A 113 14.58 -12.42 20.10
CA ALA A 113 15.47 -13.51 20.48
C ALA A 113 16.74 -13.61 19.63
N ASP A 114 16.73 -13.17 18.36
CA ASP A 114 17.91 -13.30 17.48
C ASP A 114 18.09 -12.06 16.58
N ARG A 115 18.12 -10.88 17.20
CA ARG A 115 18.50 -9.66 16.47
C ARG A 115 19.99 -9.69 16.20
N ILE A 116 20.40 -9.49 14.95
CA ILE A 116 21.74 -9.00 14.65
C ILE A 116 21.82 -7.65 15.38
N LYS A 117 22.49 -7.63 16.56
CA LYS A 117 22.63 -6.40 17.34
C LYS A 117 23.40 -5.39 16.51
N ASN A 118 22.75 -4.27 16.17
CA ASN A 118 23.31 -3.13 15.44
C ASN A 118 23.51 -3.32 13.91
N GLY A 119 22.61 -3.96 13.17
CA GLY A 119 22.61 -3.97 11.70
C GLY A 119 22.10 -2.66 11.11
N THR A 120 22.50 -2.35 9.88
CA THR A 120 21.88 -1.26 9.08
C THR A 120 20.49 -1.71 8.64
N ARG A 121 19.47 -0.93 8.97
CA ARG A 121 18.09 -1.22 8.55
C ARG A 121 17.75 -0.44 7.30
N ILE A 122 17.27 -1.14 6.30
CA ILE A 122 16.79 -0.55 5.06
C ILE A 122 15.34 -0.97 4.82
N ARG A 123 14.53 0.00 4.43
CA ARG A 123 13.19 -0.22 3.91
C ARG A 123 13.29 -0.27 2.40
N ILE A 124 12.75 -1.32 1.81
CA ILE A 124 12.66 -1.47 0.36
C ILE A 124 11.21 -1.51 -0.07
N VAL A 125 10.91 -0.83 -1.17
CA VAL A 125 9.60 -0.83 -1.80
C VAL A 125 9.74 -1.41 -3.20
N TYR A 126 8.95 -2.45 -3.46
CA TYR A 126 8.85 -3.07 -4.77
C TYR A 126 7.91 -2.25 -5.65
N THR A 127 8.38 -1.87 -6.84
CA THR A 127 7.58 -1.25 -7.88
C THR A 127 7.12 -2.28 -8.92
N GLU A 128 6.25 -1.89 -9.83
CA GLU A 128 5.48 -2.75 -10.75
C GLU A 128 6.24 -3.91 -11.42
N ASN A 129 7.53 -3.76 -11.68
CA ASN A 129 8.33 -4.77 -12.40
C ASN A 129 9.22 -5.63 -11.50
N SER A 130 9.50 -5.22 -10.28
CA SER A 130 10.45 -5.91 -9.39
C SER A 130 9.80 -6.94 -8.46
N ALA A 131 8.47 -7.00 -8.38
CA ALA A 131 7.74 -7.90 -7.49
C ALA A 131 7.83 -9.39 -7.88
N PHE A 132 8.23 -9.69 -9.09
CA PHE A 132 8.28 -11.06 -9.63
C PHE A 132 9.68 -11.69 -9.65
N GLU A 133 10.73 -10.92 -9.36
CA GLU A 133 12.08 -11.44 -9.30
C GLU A 133 12.49 -11.79 -7.86
N PRO A 134 13.21 -12.90 -7.63
CA PRO A 134 13.74 -13.23 -6.31
C PRO A 134 14.96 -12.37 -5.95
N VAL A 135 14.79 -11.02 -5.98
CA VAL A 135 15.89 -10.05 -5.87
C VAL A 135 16.68 -10.23 -4.57
N ILE A 136 15.98 -10.45 -3.45
CA ILE A 136 16.64 -10.61 -2.15
C ILE A 136 17.42 -11.92 -2.09
N ALA A 137 16.85 -13.02 -2.59
CA ALA A 137 17.55 -14.30 -2.64
C ALA A 137 18.81 -14.22 -3.53
N ASN A 138 18.68 -13.58 -4.70
CA ASN A 138 19.81 -13.37 -5.60
C ASN A 138 20.89 -12.47 -4.99
N MET A 139 20.50 -11.44 -4.24
CA MET A 139 21.42 -10.58 -3.49
C MET A 139 22.20 -11.39 -2.46
N ILE A 140 21.52 -12.19 -1.64
CA ILE A 140 22.16 -13.04 -0.62
C ILE A 140 23.15 -14.02 -1.27
N LEU A 141 22.77 -14.64 -2.38
CA LEU A 141 23.63 -15.57 -3.10
C LEU A 141 24.84 -14.89 -3.72
N THR A 142 24.69 -13.65 -4.22
CA THR A 142 25.76 -12.89 -4.85
C THR A 142 26.79 -12.41 -3.85
N PHE A 143 26.34 -11.82 -2.75
CA PHE A 143 27.23 -11.22 -1.75
C PHE A 143 27.63 -12.20 -0.63
N LYS A 144 26.94 -13.35 -0.53
CA LYS A 144 27.13 -14.37 0.53
C LYS A 144 27.01 -13.81 1.95
N GLU A 145 26.19 -12.78 2.09
CA GLU A 145 25.91 -12.11 3.36
C GLU A 145 24.52 -12.46 3.87
N PRO A 146 24.36 -12.85 5.14
CA PRO A 146 23.05 -13.10 5.72
C PRO A 146 22.27 -11.80 5.87
N VAL A 147 20.96 -11.86 5.64
CA VAL A 147 20.05 -10.72 5.77
C VAL A 147 18.86 -11.15 6.62
N ASN A 148 18.53 -10.37 7.63
CA ASN A 148 17.28 -10.56 8.38
C ASN A 148 16.14 -9.82 7.69
N ILE A 149 15.00 -10.50 7.52
CA ILE A 149 13.75 -9.89 7.09
C ILE A 149 12.94 -9.57 8.35
N LEU A 150 12.88 -8.27 8.69
CA LEU A 150 12.17 -7.81 9.89
C LEU A 150 10.66 -7.63 9.64
N LYS A 151 10.32 -7.21 8.43
CA LYS A 151 8.93 -7.04 7.97
C LYS A 151 8.86 -7.38 6.48
N ALA A 152 7.81 -8.06 6.08
CA ALA A 152 7.47 -8.24 4.67
C ALA A 152 5.95 -8.13 4.52
N ALA A 153 5.50 -7.24 3.63
CA ALA A 153 4.09 -7.05 3.34
C ALA A 153 3.91 -6.87 1.83
N THR A 154 2.91 -7.52 1.26
CA THR A 154 2.51 -7.33 -0.12
C THR A 154 1.05 -6.90 -0.13
N LYS A 155 0.75 -5.80 -0.80
CA LYS A 155 -0.60 -5.25 -0.93
C LYS A 155 -0.88 -5.01 -2.41
N ASN A 156 -2.14 -5.16 -2.82
CA ASN A 156 -2.57 -4.75 -4.15
C ASN A 156 -3.09 -3.31 -4.06
N VAL A 157 -2.55 -2.41 -4.85
CA VAL A 157 -2.96 -1.01 -4.90
C VAL A 157 -3.28 -0.63 -6.34
N GLY A 158 -4.56 -0.38 -6.63
CA GLY A 158 -5.00 -0.02 -7.99
C GLY A 158 -4.75 -1.10 -9.04
N GLY A 159 -4.76 -2.39 -8.67
CA GLY A 159 -4.46 -3.51 -9.58
C GLY A 159 -2.98 -3.85 -9.70
N VAL A 160 -2.10 -3.09 -9.04
CA VAL A 160 -0.65 -3.29 -9.05
C VAL A 160 -0.21 -3.89 -7.72
N ALA A 161 0.61 -4.95 -7.78
CA ALA A 161 1.21 -5.52 -6.58
C ALA A 161 2.28 -4.56 -6.03
N LYS A 162 2.08 -4.08 -4.80
CA LYS A 162 3.08 -3.32 -4.05
C LYS A 162 3.61 -4.19 -2.92
N GLY A 163 4.93 -4.36 -2.86
CA GLY A 163 5.61 -5.02 -1.76
C GLY A 163 6.43 -4.01 -0.96
N GLU A 164 6.37 -4.13 0.36
CA GLU A 164 7.26 -3.44 1.28
C GLU A 164 8.01 -4.47 2.11
N MET A 165 9.30 -4.29 2.29
CA MET A 165 10.12 -5.15 3.12
C MET A 165 11.11 -4.32 3.93
N ILE A 166 11.26 -4.65 5.21
CA ILE A 166 12.30 -4.08 6.07
C ILE A 166 13.35 -5.16 6.26
N LEU A 167 14.55 -4.88 5.80
CA LEU A 167 15.71 -5.74 5.94
C LEU A 167 16.67 -5.17 6.96
N GLU A 168 17.35 -6.06 7.67
CA GLU A 168 18.50 -5.73 8.52
C GLU A 168 19.75 -6.39 7.94
N LEU A 169 20.68 -5.54 7.50
CA LEU A 169 21.96 -5.94 6.92
C LEU A 169 23.03 -6.06 8.03
N PRO A 170 24.02 -6.97 7.91
CA PRO A 170 25.01 -7.17 8.95
C PRO A 170 25.89 -5.93 9.15
N LYS A 171 26.10 -5.55 10.42
CA LYS A 171 26.98 -4.42 10.76
C LYS A 171 28.43 -4.77 10.46
N GLY A 172 29.10 -3.82 9.80
CA GLY A 172 30.54 -3.96 9.50
C GLY A 172 30.87 -4.78 8.26
N SER A 173 29.85 -5.21 7.50
CA SER A 173 30.08 -5.77 6.18
C SER A 173 30.54 -4.67 5.22
N THR A 174 31.65 -4.88 4.51
CA THR A 174 32.12 -4.01 3.42
C THR A 174 31.19 -4.02 2.21
N ASN A 175 30.24 -4.96 2.19
CA ASN A 175 29.32 -5.17 1.08
C ASN A 175 28.01 -4.38 1.17
N VAL A 176 27.69 -3.71 2.30
CA VAL A 176 26.41 -2.99 2.50
C VAL A 176 26.14 -2.01 1.35
N ALA A 177 27.10 -1.15 1.03
CA ALA A 177 26.95 -0.19 -0.06
C ALA A 177 26.79 -0.86 -1.43
N ALA A 178 27.43 -2.01 -1.66
CA ALA A 178 27.29 -2.78 -2.87
C ALA A 178 25.92 -3.48 -2.96
N MET A 179 25.38 -3.95 -1.82
CA MET A 179 24.04 -4.54 -1.73
C MET A 179 22.96 -3.49 -1.99
N GLU A 180 23.09 -2.29 -1.42
CA GLU A 180 22.18 -1.17 -1.69
C GLU A 180 22.18 -0.76 -3.16
N LYS A 181 23.38 -0.66 -3.75
CA LYS A 181 23.52 -0.38 -5.18
C LYS A 181 22.87 -1.46 -6.04
N TYR A 182 23.07 -2.74 -5.70
CA TYR A 182 22.46 -3.88 -6.37
C TYR A 182 20.93 -3.81 -6.36
N LEU A 183 20.33 -3.43 -5.24
CA LEU A 183 18.88 -3.27 -5.11
C LEU A 183 18.36 -2.08 -5.93
N LYS A 184 19.06 -0.93 -5.90
CA LYS A 184 18.72 0.26 -6.69
C LYS A 184 18.75 0.01 -8.19
N GLU A 185 19.78 -0.72 -8.68
CA GLU A 185 19.92 -1.08 -10.10
C GLU A 185 18.79 -1.97 -10.62
N ARG A 186 18.04 -2.64 -9.72
CA ARG A 186 16.86 -3.46 -10.03
C ARG A 186 15.55 -2.73 -9.83
N GLY A 187 15.57 -1.41 -9.72
CA GLY A 187 14.39 -0.56 -9.63
C GLY A 187 13.69 -0.61 -8.27
N LEU A 188 14.40 -1.05 -7.21
CA LEU A 188 13.85 -0.98 -5.86
C LEU A 188 14.14 0.39 -5.24
N GLU A 189 13.12 0.95 -4.61
CA GLU A 189 13.28 2.16 -3.81
C GLU A 189 13.79 1.78 -2.42
N LEU A 190 14.83 2.47 -1.97
CA LEU A 190 15.51 2.22 -0.70
C LEU A 190 15.45 3.45 0.18
N GLU A 191 15.08 3.22 1.44
CA GLU A 191 15.12 4.21 2.51
C GLU A 191 15.90 3.61 3.69
N GLU A 192 16.98 4.26 4.10
CA GLU A 192 17.72 3.87 5.29
C GLU A 192 16.97 4.32 6.54
N LEU A 193 16.66 3.37 7.43
CA LEU A 193 15.97 3.65 8.68
C LEU A 193 17.01 3.94 9.76
N SER A 194 17.11 5.21 10.18
CA SER A 194 17.94 5.59 11.33
C SER A 194 17.37 5.01 12.63
N ASP A 195 18.22 4.48 13.49
CA ASP A 195 17.86 4.01 14.84
C ASP A 195 17.50 5.18 15.77
N ASN A 196 16.42 5.93 15.45
CA ASN A 196 15.81 6.82 16.43
C ASN A 196 14.73 6.05 17.20
N VAL A 197 15.16 5.21 18.12
CA VAL A 197 14.32 4.73 19.22
C VAL A 197 14.65 5.61 20.42
N ASN A 198 13.93 6.73 20.55
CA ASN A 198 13.73 7.40 21.82
C ASN A 198 12.22 7.62 22.00
N GLY A 199 11.67 7.02 23.06
CA GLY A 199 10.37 7.31 23.60
C GLY A 199 9.57 6.06 23.93
#